data_8cca68c1c42a4d554699807c1e81f3c3
#
_entry.id   8cca68c1c42a4d554699807c1e81f3c3
#
_cell.length_a   1.000
_cell.length_b   1.000
_cell.length_c   1.000
_cell.angle_alpha   90.00
_cell.angle_beta   90.00
_cell.angle_gamma   90.00
#
_symmetry.space_group_name_H-M   'P 1'
#
loop_
_entity.id
_entity.type
_entity.pdbx_description
1 polymer ?
#
loop_
_entity_poly.entity_id
_entity_poly.type
_entity_poly.pdbx_seq_one_letter_code
_entity_poly.pdbx_strand_id
1 'polypeptide(L)'
;MKILLINGSPKGKRSNSLKLAYSFIKGLENGCTSNKEELSVDELHIASMNIGACKGCFTCWQKTPGRCCINDDMQTVIKKLIRADLILWSFPLYYFNVPGMLKNLIDRQLPMSLPFMSSRQDGYGSGSHDARYDMEGKRHVLISTCGFYSADENYDSVLRMFDHFLGRGNYTTIFCGQGELFRVKELSVRTNEYLAAVKCAGSEYAMTGAISKETDAVLHTLLYPRDVFEKMADASWGVNKTTGEKEPEDLVFTRQMAALYNKDAYDGKERVLEIHFTDLDHTYQIRLNKTGSQIFTDGSLSPTTRIDTPFSVWSAISRGEIGGAEALGKQMYTVSGDFSLMINWDKFFGSTSTVKNPEKKSPNMIEKKILL
;
A
#
# COMPACT_ATOMS: atom_id res chain seq x y z
N MET A 1 18.13 -11.60 15.20
CA MET A 1 17.99 -10.26 14.55
C MET A 1 16.97 -9.40 15.31
N LYS A 2 17.35 -8.17 15.70
CA LYS A 2 16.47 -7.20 16.40
C LYS A 2 15.95 -6.18 15.39
N ILE A 3 14.64 -6.13 15.19
CA ILE A 3 13.97 -5.21 14.27
C ILE A 3 13.34 -4.05 15.04
N LEU A 4 13.54 -2.83 14.55
CA LEU A 4 12.79 -1.67 15.00
C LEU A 4 11.86 -1.22 13.88
N LEU A 5 10.55 -1.39 14.07
CA LEU A 5 9.54 -0.84 13.19
C LEU A 5 9.13 0.56 13.63
N ILE A 6 9.37 1.56 12.80
CA ILE A 6 8.96 2.95 13.02
C ILE A 6 7.77 3.24 12.13
N ASN A 7 6.58 3.33 12.72
CA ASN A 7 5.37 3.73 12.01
C ASN A 7 5.17 5.25 12.12
N GLY A 8 5.57 5.97 11.07
CA GLY A 8 5.46 7.43 10.95
C GLY A 8 4.11 7.93 10.43
N SER A 9 3.10 7.06 10.31
CA SER A 9 1.78 7.44 9.82
C SER A 9 0.94 8.11 10.92
N PRO A 10 0.29 9.27 10.65
CA PRO A 10 -0.66 9.87 11.58
C PRO A 10 -1.91 9.02 11.80
N LYS A 11 -2.20 8.07 10.90
CA LYS A 11 -3.31 7.09 11.07
C LYS A 11 -2.99 5.99 12.09
N GLY A 12 -1.76 5.97 12.67
CA GLY A 12 -1.31 4.97 13.63
C GLY A 12 -1.46 3.54 13.10
N LYS A 13 -2.09 2.65 13.86
CA LYS A 13 -2.31 1.24 13.49
C LYS A 13 -3.21 1.03 12.26
N ARG A 14 -3.94 2.07 11.82
CA ARG A 14 -4.79 2.00 10.61
C ARG A 14 -4.05 2.40 9.32
N SER A 15 -2.75 2.56 9.38
CA SER A 15 -1.91 2.92 8.23
C SER A 15 -1.86 1.82 7.17
N ASN A 16 -1.97 2.21 5.90
CA ASN A 16 -1.82 1.28 4.78
C ASN A 16 -0.34 0.86 4.60
N SER A 17 0.61 1.78 4.73
CA SER A 17 2.04 1.44 4.71
C SER A 17 2.43 0.47 5.83
N LEU A 18 1.76 0.54 7.00
CA LEU A 18 1.98 -0.41 8.09
C LEU A 18 1.52 -1.84 7.73
N LYS A 19 0.48 -2.00 6.90
CA LYS A 19 0.06 -3.32 6.39
C LYS A 19 1.18 -3.96 5.55
N LEU A 20 1.83 -3.16 4.71
CA LEU A 20 2.99 -3.62 3.93
C LEU A 20 4.15 -4.00 4.87
N ALA A 21 4.45 -3.16 5.87
CA ALA A 21 5.51 -3.43 6.83
C ALA A 21 5.28 -4.73 7.61
N TYR A 22 4.06 -4.99 8.05
CA TYR A 22 3.72 -6.26 8.70
C TYR A 22 3.83 -7.46 7.75
N SER A 23 3.46 -7.31 6.48
CA SER A 23 3.67 -8.38 5.49
C SER A 23 5.16 -8.66 5.28
N PHE A 24 5.99 -7.62 5.20
CA PHE A 24 7.44 -7.75 5.10
C PHE A 24 8.03 -8.45 6.33
N ILE A 25 7.61 -8.08 7.55
CA ILE A 25 8.03 -8.72 8.81
C ILE A 25 7.66 -10.20 8.82
N LYS A 26 6.44 -10.56 8.41
CA LYS A 26 6.05 -12.00 8.28
C LYS A 26 6.95 -12.75 7.30
N GLY A 27 7.42 -12.08 6.27
CA GLY A 27 8.42 -12.63 5.37
C GLY A 27 9.78 -12.83 6.05
N LEU A 28 10.25 -11.82 6.78
CA LEU A 28 11.49 -11.93 7.58
C LEU A 28 11.43 -13.10 8.58
N GLU A 29 10.29 -13.28 9.27
CA GLU A 29 10.07 -14.41 10.20
C GLU A 29 10.22 -15.76 9.49
N ASN A 30 9.63 -15.89 8.29
CA ASN A 30 9.74 -17.12 7.49
C ASN A 30 11.20 -17.40 7.08
N GLY A 31 11.92 -16.38 6.61
CA GLY A 31 13.33 -16.52 6.21
C GLY A 31 14.25 -16.81 7.39
N CYS A 32 14.07 -16.13 8.54
CA CYS A 32 14.84 -16.37 9.75
C CYS A 32 14.58 -17.77 10.33
N THR A 33 13.33 -18.25 10.30
CA THR A 33 12.99 -19.62 10.74
C THR A 33 13.75 -20.65 9.91
N SER A 34 13.86 -20.43 8.61
CA SER A 34 14.63 -21.30 7.71
C SER A 34 16.12 -21.32 8.08
N ASN A 35 16.66 -20.21 8.57
CA ASN A 35 18.05 -20.07 9.00
C ASN A 35 18.28 -20.35 10.50
N LYS A 36 17.23 -20.71 11.26
CA LYS A 36 17.27 -20.92 12.72
C LYS A 36 17.73 -19.67 13.50
N GLU A 37 17.46 -18.48 12.99
CA GLU A 37 17.73 -17.23 13.67
C GLU A 37 16.53 -16.76 14.51
N GLU A 38 16.78 -16.31 15.73
CA GLU A 38 15.76 -15.67 16.57
C GLU A 38 15.50 -14.25 16.07
N LEU A 39 14.23 -13.88 15.95
CA LEU A 39 13.78 -12.55 15.51
C LEU A 39 12.95 -11.90 16.62
N SER A 40 13.26 -10.65 16.94
CA SER A 40 12.45 -9.82 17.84
C SER A 40 12.09 -8.50 17.19
N VAL A 41 10.85 -8.04 17.38
CA VAL A 41 10.33 -6.81 16.79
C VAL A 41 9.93 -5.84 17.90
N ASP A 42 10.55 -4.66 17.90
CA ASP A 42 10.14 -3.50 18.67
C ASP A 42 9.35 -2.55 17.75
N GLU A 43 8.23 -2.02 18.22
CA GLU A 43 7.41 -1.07 17.45
C GLU A 43 7.39 0.32 18.09
N LEU A 44 7.46 1.36 17.23
CA LEU A 44 7.22 2.75 17.58
C LEU A 44 6.10 3.30 16.70
N HIS A 45 4.98 3.65 17.31
CA HIS A 45 3.87 4.33 16.64
C HIS A 45 3.95 5.83 16.94
N ILE A 46 4.56 6.60 16.04
CA ILE A 46 4.86 8.02 16.26
C ILE A 46 3.61 8.84 16.57
N ALA A 47 2.45 8.47 16.01
CA ALA A 47 1.17 9.13 16.28
C ALA A 47 0.73 9.08 17.77
N SER A 48 1.26 8.15 18.56
CA SER A 48 0.98 8.02 20.00
C SER A 48 2.13 8.47 20.89
N MET A 49 3.19 9.04 20.29
CA MET A 49 4.38 9.47 21.01
C MET A 49 4.44 10.99 21.11
N ASN A 50 5.03 11.47 22.20
CA ASN A 50 5.34 12.89 22.38
C ASN A 50 6.77 13.16 21.89
N ILE A 51 6.90 13.61 20.64
CA ILE A 51 8.19 13.98 20.02
C ILE A 51 8.06 15.41 19.48
N GLY A 52 8.57 16.37 20.23
CA GLY A 52 8.59 17.78 19.82
C GLY A 52 9.61 18.05 18.70
N ALA A 53 9.43 19.17 17.99
CA ALA A 53 10.37 19.61 16.97
C ALA A 53 11.76 19.92 17.54
N CYS A 54 12.81 19.73 16.74
CA CYS A 54 14.16 20.16 17.09
C CYS A 54 14.23 21.70 17.14
N LYS A 55 14.81 22.25 18.23
CA LYS A 55 14.96 23.71 18.42
C LYS A 55 16.27 24.26 17.83
N GLY A 56 17.12 23.41 17.26
CA GLY A 56 18.45 23.85 16.76
C GLY A 56 19.38 24.44 17.83
N CYS A 57 19.18 24.10 19.10
CA CYS A 57 19.92 24.73 20.23
C CYS A 57 21.30 24.13 20.48
N PHE A 58 21.66 23.04 19.82
CA PHE A 58 22.92 22.31 19.93
C PHE A 58 23.35 21.91 21.37
N THR A 59 22.45 21.96 22.33
CA THR A 59 22.71 21.53 23.71
C THR A 59 23.19 20.08 23.76
N CYS A 60 22.66 19.22 22.89
CA CYS A 60 23.04 17.81 22.76
C CYS A 60 24.46 17.58 22.21
N TRP A 61 25.13 18.60 21.76
CA TRP A 61 26.55 18.56 21.37
C TRP A 61 27.47 19.24 22.40
N GLN A 62 26.98 20.32 23.02
CA GLN A 62 27.81 21.18 23.88
C GLN A 62 27.68 20.85 25.37
N LYS A 63 26.44 20.83 25.92
CA LYS A 63 26.20 20.74 27.37
C LYS A 63 25.86 19.31 27.83
N THR A 64 25.11 18.56 26.98
CA THR A 64 24.67 17.19 27.28
C THR A 64 24.97 16.27 26.10
N PRO A 65 26.26 15.99 25.79
CA PRO A 65 26.65 15.20 24.63
C PRO A 65 25.91 13.87 24.56
N GLY A 66 25.24 13.61 23.39
CA GLY A 66 24.48 12.41 23.17
C GLY A 66 23.04 12.42 23.75
N ARG A 67 22.63 13.51 24.43
CA ARG A 67 21.29 13.62 25.02
C ARG A 67 20.62 14.95 24.65
N CYS A 68 19.38 14.88 24.16
CA CYS A 68 18.59 16.08 23.92
C CYS A 68 18.12 16.71 25.24
N CYS A 69 18.08 18.04 25.29
CA CYS A 69 17.58 18.80 26.47
C CYS A 69 16.04 18.79 26.55
N ILE A 70 15.32 18.44 25.49
CA ILE A 70 13.87 18.30 25.51
C ILE A 70 13.53 16.97 26.18
N ASN A 71 12.73 17.05 27.25
CA ASN A 71 12.28 15.88 27.99
C ASN A 71 11.01 15.33 27.36
N ASP A 72 11.17 14.38 26.43
CA ASP A 72 10.10 13.70 25.71
C ASP A 72 10.52 12.28 25.32
N ASP A 73 9.73 11.59 24.50
CA ASP A 73 9.96 10.18 24.15
C ASP A 73 11.20 9.93 23.28
N MET A 74 11.86 10.98 22.79
CA MET A 74 13.01 10.83 21.88
C MET A 74 14.19 10.08 22.50
N GLN A 75 14.38 10.14 23.82
CA GLN A 75 15.42 9.36 24.49
C GLN A 75 15.20 7.86 24.37
N THR A 76 13.94 7.42 24.42
CA THR A 76 13.55 6.02 24.21
C THR A 76 13.78 5.60 22.76
N VAL A 77 13.42 6.49 21.80
CA VAL A 77 13.65 6.26 20.36
C VAL A 77 15.14 6.04 20.08
N ILE A 78 16.02 6.94 20.58
CA ILE A 78 17.47 6.85 20.37
C ILE A 78 18.02 5.51 20.90
N LYS A 79 17.60 5.10 22.09
CA LYS A 79 18.04 3.80 22.66
C LYS A 79 17.63 2.63 21.79
N LYS A 80 16.43 2.65 21.23
CA LYS A 80 15.94 1.57 20.34
C LYS A 80 16.65 1.60 18.99
N LEU A 81 16.91 2.76 18.40
CA LEU A 81 17.69 2.92 17.16
C LEU A 81 19.11 2.32 17.31
N ILE A 82 19.78 2.59 18.46
CA ILE A 82 21.13 2.07 18.73
C ILE A 82 21.12 0.53 18.86
N ARG A 83 20.06 -0.05 19.41
CA ARG A 83 19.99 -1.51 19.69
C ARG A 83 19.51 -2.35 18.49
N ALA A 84 18.87 -1.75 17.52
CA ALA A 84 18.31 -2.45 16.38
C ALA A 84 19.39 -2.88 15.38
N ASP A 85 19.23 -4.05 14.79
CA ASP A 85 20.04 -4.55 13.67
C ASP A 85 19.41 -4.15 12.32
N LEU A 86 18.06 -4.09 12.29
CA LEU A 86 17.27 -3.68 11.13
C LEU A 86 16.24 -2.64 11.54
N ILE A 87 16.19 -1.53 10.81
CA ILE A 87 15.23 -0.44 11.04
C ILE A 87 14.28 -0.37 9.84
N LEU A 88 12.99 -0.60 10.10
CA LEU A 88 11.93 -0.49 9.11
C LEU A 88 11.23 0.86 9.28
N TRP A 89 11.31 1.72 8.27
CA TRP A 89 10.65 3.01 8.20
C TRP A 89 9.34 2.86 7.45
N SER A 90 8.21 2.79 8.14
CA SER A 90 6.88 2.67 7.53
C SER A 90 6.14 4.01 7.59
N PHE A 91 5.79 4.59 6.45
CA PHE A 91 5.15 5.90 6.39
C PHE A 91 4.33 6.09 5.09
N PRO A 92 3.26 6.90 5.10
CA PRO A 92 2.64 7.38 3.87
C PRO A 92 3.45 8.54 3.27
N LEU A 93 3.42 8.67 1.96
CA LEU A 93 3.96 9.86 1.30
C LEU A 93 3.02 11.05 1.54
N TYR A 94 3.51 12.09 2.20
CA TYR A 94 2.77 13.32 2.43
C TYR A 94 3.52 14.50 1.81
N TYR A 95 2.86 15.15 0.86
CA TYR A 95 3.41 16.29 0.12
C TYR A 95 4.83 15.99 -0.40
N PHE A 96 4.97 14.83 -1.07
CA PHE A 96 6.21 14.30 -1.66
C PHE A 96 7.34 14.03 -0.66
N ASN A 97 7.06 13.93 0.65
CA ASN A 97 8.05 13.62 1.67
C ASN A 97 7.43 12.77 2.80
N VAL A 98 8.23 12.53 3.86
CA VAL A 98 7.73 11.88 5.07
C VAL A 98 6.75 12.78 5.83
N PRO A 99 5.79 12.24 6.60
CA PRO A 99 4.93 13.04 7.47
C PRO A 99 5.73 13.89 8.47
N GLY A 100 5.23 15.09 8.79
CA GLY A 100 5.93 16.03 9.67
C GLY A 100 6.33 15.44 11.03
N MET A 101 5.49 14.58 11.63
CA MET A 101 5.84 13.90 12.89
C MET A 101 7.03 12.94 12.74
N LEU A 102 7.17 12.26 11.60
CA LEU A 102 8.34 11.43 11.33
C LEU A 102 9.57 12.30 11.06
N LYS A 103 9.41 13.44 10.40
CA LYS A 103 10.48 14.41 10.19
C LYS A 103 10.99 14.96 11.54
N ASN A 104 10.11 15.25 12.50
CA ASN A 104 10.51 15.63 13.85
C ASN A 104 11.41 14.56 14.49
N LEU A 105 11.05 13.27 14.39
CA LEU A 105 11.89 12.19 14.90
C LEU A 105 13.27 12.18 14.22
N ILE A 106 13.29 12.34 12.88
CA ILE A 106 14.55 12.34 12.11
C ILE A 106 15.44 13.52 12.56
N ASP A 107 14.91 14.75 12.65
CA ASP A 107 15.66 15.93 13.07
C ASP A 107 16.17 15.83 14.52
N ARG A 108 15.44 15.10 15.35
CA ARG A 108 15.79 14.88 16.76
C ARG A 108 16.84 13.79 16.99
N GLN A 109 17.40 13.18 15.91
CA GLN A 109 18.53 12.27 15.99
C GLN A 109 19.89 12.98 16.09
N LEU A 110 19.94 14.30 16.05
CA LEU A 110 21.17 15.07 16.17
C LEU A 110 22.08 14.66 17.36
N PRO A 111 21.56 14.23 18.54
CA PRO A 111 22.40 13.68 19.62
C PRO A 111 23.23 12.45 19.23
N MET A 112 22.83 11.74 18.18
CA MET A 112 23.52 10.53 17.69
C MET A 112 24.75 10.86 16.83
N SER A 113 24.97 12.14 16.50
CA SER A 113 26.12 12.60 15.73
C SER A 113 27.12 13.36 16.61
N LEU A 114 28.39 13.41 16.19
CA LEU A 114 29.42 14.25 16.76
C LEU A 114 29.36 15.67 16.17
N PRO A 115 29.79 16.70 16.89
CA PRO A 115 29.74 18.10 16.40
C PRO A 115 30.79 18.40 15.33
N PHE A 116 31.76 17.53 15.13
CA PHE A 116 32.90 17.78 14.25
C PHE A 116 32.52 17.45 12.79
N MET A 117 32.98 18.28 11.87
CA MET A 117 32.81 18.07 10.45
C MET A 117 33.65 16.88 9.98
N SER A 118 33.07 16.07 9.13
CA SER A 118 33.71 14.94 8.48
C SER A 118 33.40 14.91 6.98
N SER A 119 34.21 14.16 6.25
CA SER A 119 33.99 13.93 4.82
C SER A 119 33.25 12.60 4.64
N ARG A 120 32.29 12.57 3.74
CA ARG A 120 31.59 11.34 3.39
C ARG A 120 32.42 10.51 2.41
N GLN A 121 32.54 9.22 2.67
CA GLN A 121 33.25 8.28 1.80
C GLN A 121 32.55 8.09 0.44
N ASP A 122 31.23 8.22 0.40
CA ASP A 122 30.43 8.11 -0.84
C ASP A 122 30.46 9.37 -1.70
N GLY A 123 31.16 10.44 -1.26
CA GLY A 123 31.27 11.72 -1.97
C GLY A 123 29.94 12.49 -2.11
N TYR A 124 28.89 12.06 -1.44
CA TYR A 124 27.57 12.65 -1.56
C TYR A 124 27.37 13.83 -0.59
N GLY A 125 27.15 15.01 -1.15
CA GLY A 125 27.07 16.26 -0.38
C GLY A 125 28.42 16.85 -0.02
N SER A 126 28.41 18.02 0.63
CA SER A 126 29.62 18.82 0.92
C SER A 126 30.16 18.65 2.33
N GLY A 127 29.65 17.73 3.10
CA GLY A 127 30.08 17.47 4.48
C GLY A 127 29.12 16.56 5.25
N SER A 128 29.59 16.04 6.36
CA SER A 128 28.86 15.17 7.26
C SER A 128 29.33 15.39 8.71
N HIS A 129 28.71 14.66 9.61
CA HIS A 129 29.13 14.49 11.01
C HIS A 129 29.24 13.00 11.29
N ASP A 130 30.32 12.57 11.90
CA ASP A 130 30.49 11.18 12.27
C ASP A 130 29.46 10.72 13.31
N ALA A 131 29.11 9.45 13.27
CA ALA A 131 28.24 8.86 14.27
C ALA A 131 28.89 8.87 15.66
N ARG A 132 28.12 9.20 16.69
CA ARG A 132 28.54 9.12 18.09
C ARG A 132 28.55 7.68 18.62
N TYR A 133 27.66 6.86 18.09
CA TYR A 133 27.46 5.46 18.47
C TYR A 133 27.86 4.57 17.31
N ASP A 134 28.18 3.32 17.63
CA ASP A 134 28.40 2.31 16.61
C ASP A 134 27.09 2.07 15.84
N MET A 135 27.07 2.48 14.59
CA MET A 135 25.96 2.32 13.67
C MET A 135 26.34 1.42 12.48
N GLU A 136 27.54 0.81 12.52
CA GLU A 136 28.03 -0.07 11.49
C GLU A 136 27.15 -1.34 11.38
N GLY A 137 26.95 -1.81 10.17
CA GLY A 137 26.16 -3.02 9.89
C GLY A 137 24.65 -2.89 10.08
N LYS A 138 24.14 -1.72 10.50
CA LYS A 138 22.70 -1.51 10.60
C LYS A 138 22.06 -1.42 9.22
N ARG A 139 20.99 -2.18 9.04
CA ARG A 139 20.23 -2.23 7.80
C ARG A 139 18.98 -1.37 7.89
N HIS A 140 18.57 -0.81 6.75
CA HIS A 140 17.40 0.05 6.67
C HIS A 140 16.48 -0.37 5.52
N VAL A 141 15.17 -0.41 5.76
CA VAL A 141 14.15 -0.63 4.73
C VAL A 141 13.09 0.47 4.84
N LEU A 142 12.82 1.14 3.72
CA LEU A 142 11.80 2.16 3.61
C LEU A 142 10.56 1.55 2.96
N ILE A 143 9.45 1.54 3.68
CA ILE A 143 8.18 0.97 3.22
C ILE A 143 7.14 2.07 3.22
N SER A 144 6.67 2.46 2.05
CA SER A 144 5.75 3.59 1.92
C SER A 144 4.64 3.34 0.91
N THR A 145 3.51 4.03 1.11
CA THR A 145 2.40 4.06 0.17
C THR A 145 2.06 5.50 -0.17
N CYS A 146 1.66 5.75 -1.42
CA CYS A 146 1.12 7.03 -1.84
C CYS A 146 -0.27 6.89 -2.49
N GLY A 147 -1.00 8.01 -2.58
CA GLY A 147 -2.31 8.10 -3.21
C GLY A 147 -2.28 8.28 -4.72
N PHE A 148 -1.11 8.31 -5.36
CA PHE A 148 -0.98 8.42 -6.82
C PHE A 148 -1.09 7.05 -7.48
N TYR A 149 -1.33 7.03 -8.80
CA TYR A 149 -1.45 5.76 -9.55
C TYR A 149 -0.15 4.94 -9.57
N SER A 150 1.01 5.60 -9.52
CA SER A 150 2.33 4.98 -9.42
C SER A 150 3.14 5.60 -8.30
N ALA A 151 4.12 4.87 -7.80
CA ALA A 151 5.15 5.38 -6.90
C ALA A 151 6.28 6.11 -7.67
N ASP A 152 6.44 5.86 -8.97
CA ASP A 152 7.53 6.35 -9.79
C ASP A 152 7.61 7.88 -9.74
N GLU A 153 8.83 8.41 -9.60
CA GLU A 153 9.17 9.84 -9.55
C GLU A 153 8.53 10.62 -8.38
N ASN A 154 7.62 10.01 -7.62
CA ASN A 154 6.97 10.68 -6.49
C ASN A 154 7.80 10.68 -5.19
N TYR A 155 8.85 9.88 -5.12
CA TYR A 155 9.67 9.69 -3.91
C TYR A 155 11.06 10.32 -3.98
N ASP A 156 11.40 11.09 -5.00
CA ASP A 156 12.73 11.65 -5.21
C ASP A 156 13.22 12.47 -4.03
N SER A 157 12.36 13.30 -3.43
CA SER A 157 12.72 14.09 -2.25
C SER A 157 12.94 13.23 -1.01
N VAL A 158 12.21 12.13 -0.86
CA VAL A 158 12.41 11.14 0.21
C VAL A 158 13.76 10.45 0.02
N LEU A 159 14.04 9.94 -1.17
CA LEU A 159 15.30 9.27 -1.49
C LEU A 159 16.49 10.20 -1.22
N ARG A 160 16.42 11.47 -1.70
CA ARG A 160 17.45 12.48 -1.43
C ARG A 160 17.68 12.71 0.04
N MET A 161 16.62 12.83 0.84
CA MET A 161 16.74 13.01 2.29
C MET A 161 17.43 11.80 2.95
N PHE A 162 17.00 10.56 2.59
CA PHE A 162 17.59 9.35 3.15
C PHE A 162 19.00 9.09 2.64
N ASP A 163 19.36 9.48 1.41
CA ASP A 163 20.73 9.46 0.90
C ASP A 163 21.67 10.31 1.78
N HIS A 164 21.22 11.50 2.20
CA HIS A 164 21.99 12.33 3.12
C HIS A 164 22.05 11.74 4.53
N PHE A 165 20.98 11.11 4.96
CA PHE A 165 20.83 10.62 6.32
C PHE A 165 21.51 9.28 6.57
N LEU A 166 21.36 8.32 5.64
CA LEU A 166 21.84 6.94 5.79
C LEU A 166 23.05 6.61 4.90
N GLY A 167 23.35 7.43 3.92
CA GLY A 167 24.27 7.12 2.85
C GLY A 167 23.56 6.63 1.59
N ARG A 168 24.09 7.02 0.44
CA ARG A 168 23.51 6.69 -0.86
C ARG A 168 23.48 5.18 -1.09
N GLY A 169 22.29 4.65 -1.34
CA GLY A 169 22.10 3.22 -1.60
C GLY A 169 22.22 2.29 -0.37
N ASN A 170 22.37 2.84 0.84
CA ASN A 170 22.50 2.04 2.07
C ASN A 170 21.14 1.65 2.68
N TYR A 171 20.11 1.54 1.85
CA TYR A 171 18.76 1.12 2.27
C TYR A 171 18.03 0.45 1.12
N THR A 172 17.03 -0.37 1.47
CA THR A 172 16.12 -1.00 0.52
C THR A 172 14.79 -0.26 0.54
N THR A 173 14.10 -0.19 -0.59
CA THR A 173 12.82 0.50 -0.73
C THR A 173 11.72 -0.45 -1.17
N ILE A 174 10.50 -0.25 -0.61
CA ILE A 174 9.24 -0.84 -1.08
C ILE A 174 8.23 0.31 -1.12
N PHE A 175 8.05 0.90 -2.30
CA PHE A 175 7.15 2.01 -2.51
C PHE A 175 5.96 1.57 -3.36
N CYS A 176 4.75 1.76 -2.85
CA CYS A 176 3.53 1.32 -3.50
C CYS A 176 2.62 2.52 -3.82
N GLY A 177 2.28 2.69 -5.08
CA GLY A 177 1.20 3.57 -5.51
C GLY A 177 -0.17 3.02 -5.11
N GLN A 178 -1.24 3.77 -5.36
CA GLN A 178 -2.62 3.34 -5.14
C GLN A 178 -2.90 2.90 -3.69
N GLY A 179 -2.16 3.47 -2.73
CA GLY A 179 -2.11 3.02 -1.34
C GLY A 179 -3.46 3.04 -0.61
N GLU A 180 -4.42 3.86 -1.04
CA GLU A 180 -5.74 3.90 -0.41
C GLU A 180 -6.58 2.64 -0.68
N LEU A 181 -6.28 1.88 -1.74
CA LEU A 181 -6.98 0.65 -2.09
C LEU A 181 -6.84 -0.44 -1.00
N PHE A 182 -5.78 -0.41 -0.20
CA PHE A 182 -5.61 -1.36 0.92
C PHE A 182 -6.67 -1.22 2.04
N ARG A 183 -7.54 -0.20 1.97
CA ARG A 183 -8.68 -0.05 2.90
C ARG A 183 -9.99 -0.56 2.32
N VAL A 184 -10.05 -0.77 1.02
CA VAL A 184 -11.26 -1.15 0.29
C VAL A 184 -11.39 -2.67 0.33
N LYS A 185 -12.37 -3.18 1.07
CA LYS A 185 -12.56 -4.63 1.26
C LYS A 185 -12.89 -5.35 -0.04
N GLU A 186 -13.64 -4.69 -0.91
CA GLU A 186 -14.05 -5.18 -2.23
C GLU A 186 -12.84 -5.50 -3.14
N LEU A 187 -11.71 -4.86 -2.88
CA LEU A 187 -10.47 -5.03 -3.65
C LEU A 187 -9.43 -5.92 -2.94
N SER A 188 -9.86 -6.63 -1.87
CA SER A 188 -8.97 -7.42 -1.02
C SER A 188 -8.22 -8.52 -1.76
N VAL A 189 -8.79 -9.12 -2.79
CA VAL A 189 -8.11 -10.14 -3.60
C VAL A 189 -6.82 -9.56 -4.17
N ARG A 190 -6.90 -8.43 -4.86
CA ARG A 190 -5.77 -7.80 -5.53
C ARG A 190 -4.75 -7.22 -4.55
N THR A 191 -5.23 -6.58 -3.48
CA THR A 191 -4.33 -6.02 -2.45
C THR A 191 -3.62 -7.12 -1.66
N ASN A 192 -4.26 -8.28 -1.43
CA ASN A 192 -3.62 -9.44 -0.78
C ASN A 192 -2.55 -10.10 -1.66
N GLU A 193 -2.73 -10.13 -2.99
CA GLU A 193 -1.68 -10.59 -3.92
C GLU A 193 -0.43 -9.72 -3.80
N TYR A 194 -0.60 -8.39 -3.74
CA TYR A 194 0.53 -7.49 -3.53
C TYR A 194 1.18 -7.68 -2.16
N LEU A 195 0.39 -7.86 -1.09
CA LEU A 195 0.93 -8.17 0.25
C LEU A 195 1.69 -9.49 0.28
N ALA A 196 1.28 -10.49 -0.53
CA ALA A 196 2.03 -11.74 -0.67
C ALA A 196 3.40 -11.51 -1.33
N ALA A 197 3.48 -10.64 -2.34
CA ALA A 197 4.77 -10.25 -2.93
C ALA A 197 5.67 -9.50 -1.93
N VAL A 198 5.09 -8.60 -1.12
CA VAL A 198 5.85 -7.93 -0.02
C VAL A 198 6.36 -8.94 1.01
N LYS A 199 5.57 -9.96 1.33
CA LYS A 199 5.99 -11.06 2.21
C LYS A 199 7.14 -11.87 1.59
N CYS A 200 7.07 -12.18 0.29
CA CYS A 200 8.15 -12.83 -0.43
C CYS A 200 9.44 -12.00 -0.35
N ALA A 201 9.36 -10.69 -0.59
CA ALA A 201 10.48 -9.76 -0.45
C ALA A 201 11.12 -9.82 0.95
N GLY A 202 10.30 -9.90 2.01
CA GLY A 202 10.81 -10.07 3.38
C GLY A 202 11.56 -11.37 3.59
N SER A 203 11.06 -12.48 3.01
CA SER A 203 11.74 -13.78 3.11
C SER A 203 13.10 -13.78 2.38
N GLU A 204 13.14 -13.22 1.19
CA GLU A 204 14.39 -13.08 0.41
C GLU A 204 15.39 -12.19 1.14
N TYR A 205 14.92 -11.05 1.69
CA TYR A 205 15.75 -10.12 2.44
C TYR A 205 16.37 -10.74 3.70
N ALA A 206 15.63 -11.60 4.41
CA ALA A 206 16.17 -12.31 5.55
C ALA A 206 17.29 -13.29 5.17
N MET A 207 17.19 -13.92 4.01
CA MET A 207 18.17 -14.92 3.54
C MET A 207 19.40 -14.30 2.90
N THR A 208 19.24 -13.19 2.18
CA THR A 208 20.29 -12.67 1.29
C THR A 208 20.67 -11.20 1.58
N GLY A 209 19.91 -10.49 2.40
CA GLY A 209 20.05 -9.05 2.62
C GLY A 209 19.53 -8.18 1.46
N ALA A 210 18.91 -8.77 0.43
CA ALA A 210 18.40 -8.08 -0.75
C ALA A 210 17.07 -8.67 -1.23
N ILE A 211 16.37 -7.93 -2.08
CA ILE A 211 15.17 -8.38 -2.80
C ILE A 211 15.60 -8.82 -4.20
N SER A 212 15.10 -9.96 -4.69
CA SER A 212 15.40 -10.43 -6.04
C SER A 212 14.81 -9.49 -7.10
N LYS A 213 15.42 -9.48 -8.29
CA LYS A 213 14.90 -8.68 -9.42
C LYS A 213 13.49 -9.08 -9.82
N GLU A 214 13.17 -10.36 -9.70
CA GLU A 214 11.85 -10.92 -10.01
C GLU A 214 10.79 -10.40 -9.03
N THR A 215 11.07 -10.43 -7.74
CA THR A 215 10.16 -9.90 -6.70
C THR A 215 10.07 -8.38 -6.79
N ASP A 216 11.18 -7.68 -7.00
CA ASP A 216 11.22 -6.22 -7.18
C ASP A 216 10.36 -5.79 -8.38
N ALA A 217 10.45 -6.47 -9.51
CA ALA A 217 9.60 -6.22 -10.68
C ALA A 217 8.10 -6.38 -10.36
N VAL A 218 7.72 -7.35 -9.52
CA VAL A 218 6.34 -7.52 -9.06
C VAL A 218 5.91 -6.36 -8.18
N LEU A 219 6.76 -5.88 -7.28
CA LEU A 219 6.47 -4.75 -6.39
C LEU A 219 6.30 -3.42 -7.13
N HIS A 220 6.83 -3.30 -8.36
CA HIS A 220 6.65 -2.13 -9.23
C HIS A 220 5.41 -2.24 -10.13
N THR A 221 4.67 -3.35 -10.12
CA THR A 221 3.43 -3.45 -10.91
C THR A 221 2.29 -2.66 -10.26
N LEU A 222 1.47 -2.02 -11.11
CA LEU A 222 0.27 -1.32 -10.64
C LEU A 222 -0.75 -2.32 -10.07
N LEU A 223 -1.45 -1.95 -9.00
CA LEU A 223 -2.58 -2.74 -8.49
C LEU A 223 -3.71 -2.77 -9.52
N TYR A 224 -4.03 -1.63 -10.12
CA TYR A 224 -4.99 -1.49 -11.22
C TYR A 224 -4.42 -0.58 -12.31
N PRO A 225 -4.87 -0.74 -13.58
CA PRO A 225 -4.52 0.19 -14.64
C PRO A 225 -4.82 1.65 -14.24
N ARG A 226 -4.02 2.59 -14.75
CA ARG A 226 -4.11 4.01 -14.38
C ARG A 226 -5.52 4.56 -14.54
N ASP A 227 -6.14 4.34 -15.69
CA ASP A 227 -7.48 4.86 -16.00
C ASP A 227 -8.57 4.28 -15.07
N VAL A 228 -8.43 3.02 -14.66
CA VAL A 228 -9.32 2.36 -13.69
C VAL A 228 -9.13 2.98 -12.30
N PHE A 229 -7.88 3.08 -11.85
CA PHE A 229 -7.57 3.65 -10.54
C PHE A 229 -8.03 5.10 -10.40
N GLU A 230 -7.73 5.96 -11.39
CA GLU A 230 -8.11 7.36 -11.35
C GLU A 230 -9.64 7.54 -11.27
N LYS A 231 -10.42 6.74 -12.02
CA LYS A 231 -11.89 6.76 -11.92
C LYS A 231 -12.41 6.30 -10.55
N MET A 232 -11.83 5.23 -9.98
CA MET A 232 -12.18 4.77 -8.63
C MET A 232 -11.82 5.80 -7.57
N ALA A 233 -10.63 6.40 -7.66
CA ALA A 233 -10.15 7.41 -6.73
C ALA A 233 -11.03 8.65 -6.77
N ASP A 234 -11.35 9.16 -7.95
CA ASP A 234 -12.25 10.29 -8.13
C ASP A 234 -13.64 10.03 -7.54
N ALA A 235 -14.21 8.85 -7.84
CA ALA A 235 -15.50 8.44 -7.28
C ALA A 235 -15.47 8.34 -5.75
N SER A 236 -14.36 7.91 -5.17
CA SER A 236 -14.23 7.68 -3.71
C SER A 236 -14.40 8.95 -2.86
N TRP A 237 -14.27 10.14 -3.46
CA TRP A 237 -14.52 11.39 -2.77
C TRP A 237 -16.02 11.62 -2.51
N GLY A 238 -16.91 10.95 -3.26
CA GLY A 238 -18.36 11.07 -3.11
C GLY A 238 -18.87 12.48 -3.37
N VAL A 239 -18.23 13.19 -4.30
CA VAL A 239 -18.55 14.57 -4.65
C VAL A 239 -18.72 14.69 -6.16
N ASN A 240 -19.81 15.29 -6.60
CA ASN A 240 -20.03 15.59 -8.00
C ASN A 240 -19.02 16.63 -8.49
N LYS A 241 -18.28 16.30 -9.54
CA LYS A 241 -17.21 17.17 -10.07
C LYS A 241 -17.72 18.54 -10.57
N THR A 242 -18.99 18.62 -11.01
CA THR A 242 -19.56 19.81 -11.60
C THR A 242 -20.23 20.70 -10.56
N THR A 243 -21.04 20.10 -9.66
CA THR A 243 -21.83 20.86 -8.67
C THR A 243 -21.11 21.03 -7.34
N GLY A 244 -20.12 20.18 -7.02
CA GLY A 244 -19.46 20.13 -5.71
C GLY A 244 -20.33 19.50 -4.61
N GLU A 245 -21.51 19.00 -4.94
CA GLU A 245 -22.46 18.40 -3.99
C GLU A 245 -22.05 16.97 -3.65
N LYS A 246 -22.40 16.55 -2.42
CA LYS A 246 -22.19 15.18 -1.97
C LYS A 246 -23.10 14.22 -2.73
N GLU A 247 -22.53 13.17 -3.30
CA GLU A 247 -23.27 12.09 -3.97
C GLU A 247 -23.74 11.03 -2.96
N PRO A 248 -24.88 10.36 -3.21
CA PRO A 248 -25.33 9.20 -2.41
C PRO A 248 -24.30 8.07 -2.42
N GLU A 249 -24.23 7.32 -1.32
CA GLU A 249 -23.23 6.24 -1.14
C GLU A 249 -23.38 5.13 -2.20
N ASP A 250 -24.59 4.77 -2.55
CA ASP A 250 -24.92 3.77 -3.57
C ASP A 250 -24.52 4.23 -4.98
N LEU A 251 -24.61 5.54 -5.30
CA LEU A 251 -24.09 6.09 -6.55
C LEU A 251 -22.55 6.04 -6.58
N VAL A 252 -21.91 6.44 -5.48
CA VAL A 252 -20.45 6.36 -5.32
C VAL A 252 -19.97 4.91 -5.53
N PHE A 253 -20.62 3.95 -4.88
CA PHE A 253 -20.36 2.52 -5.04
C PHE A 253 -20.54 2.08 -6.50
N THR A 254 -21.63 2.47 -7.15
CA THR A 254 -21.91 2.14 -8.55
C THR A 254 -20.85 2.71 -9.50
N ARG A 255 -20.37 3.94 -9.23
CA ARG A 255 -19.27 4.55 -10.00
C ARG A 255 -17.95 3.76 -9.84
N GLN A 256 -17.62 3.34 -8.63
CA GLN A 256 -16.43 2.53 -8.38
C GLN A 256 -16.52 1.15 -9.03
N MET A 257 -17.68 0.51 -8.96
CA MET A 257 -17.93 -0.76 -9.64
C MET A 257 -17.82 -0.61 -11.16
N ALA A 258 -18.44 0.42 -11.74
CA ALA A 258 -18.36 0.70 -13.17
C ALA A 258 -16.92 0.95 -13.64
N ALA A 259 -16.08 1.59 -12.81
CA ALA A 259 -14.67 1.81 -13.12
C ALA A 259 -13.88 0.50 -13.27
N LEU A 260 -14.30 -0.58 -12.61
CA LEU A 260 -13.67 -1.90 -12.71
C LEU A 260 -13.99 -2.64 -14.03
N TYR A 261 -14.86 -2.08 -14.87
CA TYR A 261 -15.19 -2.73 -16.14
C TYR A 261 -13.96 -2.91 -17.02
N ASN A 262 -13.70 -4.16 -17.38
CA ASN A 262 -12.62 -4.55 -18.27
C ASN A 262 -13.04 -4.39 -19.73
N LYS A 263 -12.63 -3.28 -20.37
CA LYS A 263 -12.92 -3.03 -21.80
C LYS A 263 -12.31 -4.06 -22.76
N ASP A 264 -11.21 -4.73 -22.34
CA ASP A 264 -10.56 -5.77 -23.16
C ASP A 264 -11.37 -7.06 -23.21
N ALA A 265 -12.35 -7.21 -22.30
CA ALA A 265 -13.34 -8.30 -22.33
C ALA A 265 -14.52 -8.03 -23.28
N TYR A 266 -14.57 -6.86 -23.94
CA TYR A 266 -15.63 -6.52 -24.88
C TYR A 266 -15.65 -7.47 -26.06
N ASP A 267 -16.81 -8.09 -26.28
CA ASP A 267 -17.05 -9.16 -27.28
C ASP A 267 -17.81 -8.69 -28.53
N GLY A 268 -17.81 -7.38 -28.77
CA GLY A 268 -18.52 -6.76 -29.91
C GLY A 268 -19.98 -6.36 -29.62
N LYS A 269 -20.51 -6.68 -28.42
CA LYS A 269 -21.87 -6.39 -28.00
C LYS A 269 -21.89 -5.30 -26.92
N GLU A 270 -22.51 -4.16 -27.22
CA GLU A 270 -22.79 -3.15 -26.19
C GLU A 270 -23.85 -3.68 -25.21
N ARG A 271 -23.64 -3.44 -23.92
CA ARG A 271 -24.58 -3.82 -22.86
C ARG A 271 -24.96 -2.61 -22.03
N VAL A 272 -26.18 -2.61 -21.55
CA VAL A 272 -26.66 -1.67 -20.53
C VAL A 272 -27.10 -2.47 -19.32
N LEU A 273 -26.29 -2.39 -18.26
CA LEU A 273 -26.61 -2.95 -16.96
C LEU A 273 -27.39 -1.91 -16.16
N GLU A 274 -28.61 -2.23 -15.80
CA GLU A 274 -29.44 -1.45 -14.88
C GLU A 274 -29.42 -2.10 -13.51
N ILE A 275 -29.15 -1.32 -12.45
CA ILE A 275 -29.21 -1.77 -11.08
C ILE A 275 -30.22 -0.91 -10.35
N HIS A 276 -31.25 -1.55 -9.79
CA HIS A 276 -32.23 -0.94 -8.94
C HIS A 276 -31.99 -1.38 -7.49
N PHE A 277 -31.61 -0.44 -6.63
CA PHE A 277 -31.43 -0.67 -5.21
C PHE A 277 -32.80 -0.53 -4.49
N THR A 278 -33.42 -1.67 -4.21
CA THR A 278 -34.82 -1.76 -3.76
C THR A 278 -35.05 -1.20 -2.37
N ASP A 279 -34.02 -1.14 -1.49
CA ASP A 279 -34.07 -0.57 -0.15
C ASP A 279 -33.90 0.96 -0.14
N LEU A 280 -33.40 1.55 -1.23
CA LEU A 280 -33.17 2.99 -1.39
C LEU A 280 -34.07 3.62 -2.46
N ASP A 281 -34.76 2.79 -3.26
CA ASP A 281 -35.54 3.19 -4.46
C ASP A 281 -34.71 4.02 -5.46
N HIS A 282 -33.42 3.66 -5.61
CA HIS A 282 -32.52 4.30 -6.56
C HIS A 282 -32.19 3.36 -7.72
N THR A 283 -32.17 3.89 -8.95
CA THR A 283 -31.83 3.14 -10.15
C THR A 283 -30.70 3.81 -10.90
N TYR A 284 -29.69 3.01 -11.28
CA TYR A 284 -28.53 3.46 -12.06
C TYR A 284 -28.34 2.56 -13.27
N GLN A 285 -27.93 3.16 -14.40
CA GLN A 285 -27.62 2.43 -15.62
C GLN A 285 -26.15 2.58 -15.97
N ILE A 286 -25.52 1.48 -16.36
CA ILE A 286 -24.11 1.42 -16.74
C ILE A 286 -24.04 0.90 -18.17
N ARG A 287 -23.67 1.79 -19.10
CA ARG A 287 -23.36 1.38 -20.48
C ARG A 287 -21.95 0.83 -20.54
N LEU A 288 -21.79 -0.36 -21.11
CA LEU A 288 -20.56 -1.12 -21.23
C LEU A 288 -20.27 -1.33 -22.72
N ASN A 289 -19.14 -0.80 -23.20
CA ASN A 289 -18.75 -0.92 -24.61
C ASN A 289 -17.22 -0.96 -24.77
N LYS A 290 -16.71 -0.98 -26.01
CA LYS A 290 -15.28 -1.04 -26.34
C LYS A 290 -14.44 0.11 -25.79
N THR A 291 -15.06 1.25 -25.46
CA THR A 291 -14.36 2.44 -24.94
C THR A 291 -14.33 2.49 -23.41
N GLY A 292 -15.09 1.61 -22.74
CA GLY A 292 -15.19 1.53 -21.29
C GLY A 292 -16.62 1.55 -20.77
N SER A 293 -16.80 2.01 -19.54
CA SER A 293 -18.09 2.15 -18.87
C SER A 293 -18.50 3.62 -18.74
N GLN A 294 -19.83 3.86 -18.78
CA GLN A 294 -20.44 5.17 -18.55
C GLN A 294 -21.72 5.00 -17.73
N ILE A 295 -21.91 5.86 -16.72
CA ILE A 295 -23.08 5.81 -15.82
C ILE A 295 -24.11 6.85 -16.21
N PHE A 296 -25.37 6.48 -16.10
CA PHE A 296 -26.56 7.30 -16.29
C PHE A 296 -27.46 7.17 -15.06
N THR A 297 -28.01 8.29 -14.61
CA THR A 297 -28.87 8.38 -13.42
C THR A 297 -30.30 8.80 -13.77
N ASP A 298 -30.58 9.00 -15.05
CA ASP A 298 -31.85 9.52 -15.57
C ASP A 298 -32.77 8.44 -16.19
N GLY A 299 -32.32 7.17 -16.18
CA GLY A 299 -33.09 6.07 -16.79
C GLY A 299 -33.24 6.17 -18.31
N SER A 300 -32.38 6.93 -19.00
CA SER A 300 -32.52 7.26 -20.43
C SER A 300 -32.21 6.11 -21.37
N LEU A 301 -31.65 4.99 -20.89
CA LEU A 301 -31.25 3.86 -21.72
C LEU A 301 -32.20 2.68 -21.56
N SER A 302 -32.32 1.86 -22.62
CA SER A 302 -33.00 0.56 -22.55
C SER A 302 -32.06 -0.50 -21.99
N PRO A 303 -32.32 -1.09 -20.81
CA PRO A 303 -31.42 -2.06 -20.20
C PRO A 303 -31.41 -3.38 -20.97
N THR A 304 -30.23 -3.97 -21.15
CA THR A 304 -30.06 -5.35 -21.64
C THR A 304 -30.12 -6.35 -20.50
N THR A 305 -29.64 -5.95 -19.33
CA THR A 305 -29.66 -6.73 -18.09
C THR A 305 -30.09 -5.81 -16.93
N ARG A 306 -31.07 -6.27 -16.14
CA ARG A 306 -31.51 -5.56 -14.94
C ARG A 306 -31.32 -6.42 -13.70
N ILE A 307 -30.80 -5.80 -12.65
CA ILE A 307 -30.63 -6.37 -11.31
C ILE A 307 -31.51 -5.57 -10.35
N ASP A 308 -32.43 -6.24 -9.66
CA ASP A 308 -33.17 -5.68 -8.52
C ASP A 308 -32.60 -6.29 -7.23
N THR A 309 -32.04 -5.45 -6.36
CA THR A 309 -31.30 -5.88 -5.16
C THR A 309 -31.35 -4.84 -4.06
N PRO A 310 -31.41 -5.19 -2.77
CA PRO A 310 -31.05 -4.24 -1.71
C PRO A 310 -29.58 -3.82 -1.86
N PHE A 311 -29.25 -2.54 -1.64
CA PHE A 311 -27.89 -2.04 -1.65
C PHE A 311 -27.00 -2.78 -0.63
N SER A 312 -27.57 -3.07 0.55
CA SER A 312 -26.91 -3.86 1.60
C SER A 312 -26.47 -5.24 1.14
N VAL A 313 -27.31 -5.94 0.34
CA VAL A 313 -26.98 -7.26 -0.23
C VAL A 313 -25.91 -7.15 -1.30
N TRP A 314 -26.06 -6.20 -2.23
CA TRP A 314 -25.10 -6.05 -3.33
C TRP A 314 -23.71 -5.66 -2.82
N SER A 315 -23.63 -4.77 -1.84
CA SER A 315 -22.37 -4.39 -1.20
C SER A 315 -21.75 -5.55 -0.40
N ALA A 316 -22.55 -6.40 0.25
CA ALA A 316 -22.06 -7.61 0.94
C ALA A 316 -21.47 -8.64 -0.04
N ILE A 317 -22.11 -8.82 -1.21
CA ILE A 317 -21.57 -9.68 -2.29
C ILE A 317 -20.21 -9.13 -2.77
N SER A 318 -20.12 -7.84 -3.02
CA SER A 318 -18.88 -7.22 -3.51
C SER A 318 -17.73 -7.32 -2.50
N ARG A 319 -18.03 -7.33 -1.19
CA ARG A 319 -17.04 -7.57 -0.13
C ARG A 319 -16.70 -9.05 0.11
N GLY A 320 -17.34 -9.95 -0.64
CA GLY A 320 -17.16 -11.40 -0.47
C GLY A 320 -17.73 -11.95 0.84
N GLU A 321 -18.63 -11.23 1.50
CA GLU A 321 -19.33 -11.65 2.73
C GLU A 321 -20.42 -12.68 2.41
N ILE A 322 -20.96 -12.62 1.20
CA ILE A 322 -21.94 -13.57 0.63
C ILE A 322 -21.52 -13.91 -0.79
N GLY A 323 -21.61 -15.18 -1.19
CA GLY A 323 -21.37 -15.57 -2.56
C GLY A 323 -22.49 -15.09 -3.50
N GLY A 324 -22.16 -14.51 -4.66
CA GLY A 324 -23.17 -14.01 -5.60
C GLY A 324 -24.16 -15.08 -6.06
N ALA A 325 -23.68 -16.30 -6.38
CA ALA A 325 -24.53 -17.44 -6.75
C ALA A 325 -25.41 -17.91 -5.57
N GLU A 326 -24.87 -17.89 -4.35
CA GLU A 326 -25.62 -18.22 -3.14
C GLU A 326 -26.74 -17.21 -2.90
N ALA A 327 -26.46 -15.92 -2.98
CA ALA A 327 -27.44 -14.85 -2.80
C ALA A 327 -28.55 -14.92 -3.86
N LEU A 328 -28.21 -15.23 -5.12
CA LEU A 328 -29.20 -15.45 -6.19
C LEU A 328 -30.07 -16.67 -5.90
N GLY A 329 -29.47 -17.80 -5.50
CA GLY A 329 -30.20 -19.01 -5.14
C GLY A 329 -31.16 -18.85 -3.96
N LYS A 330 -30.81 -17.95 -3.01
CA LYS A 330 -31.66 -17.54 -1.89
C LYS A 330 -32.66 -16.42 -2.22
N GLN A 331 -32.73 -16.01 -3.49
CA GLN A 331 -33.60 -14.93 -3.97
C GLN A 331 -33.38 -13.58 -3.23
N MET A 332 -32.14 -13.32 -2.76
CA MET A 332 -31.78 -12.06 -2.13
C MET A 332 -31.67 -10.92 -3.15
N TYR A 333 -31.54 -11.25 -4.40
CA TYR A 333 -31.64 -10.34 -5.55
C TYR A 333 -32.20 -11.11 -6.78
N THR A 334 -32.68 -10.37 -7.77
CA THR A 334 -33.20 -10.94 -9.01
C THR A 334 -32.47 -10.34 -10.23
N VAL A 335 -32.43 -11.11 -11.31
CA VAL A 335 -31.85 -10.69 -12.57
C VAL A 335 -32.86 -10.94 -13.70
N SER A 336 -33.03 -9.96 -14.56
CA SER A 336 -33.87 -10.07 -15.77
C SER A 336 -33.13 -9.61 -17.03
N GLY A 337 -33.56 -10.06 -18.21
CA GLY A 337 -32.91 -9.78 -19.49
C GLY A 337 -31.76 -10.73 -19.82
N ASP A 338 -30.65 -10.20 -20.38
CA ASP A 338 -29.51 -10.98 -20.82
C ASP A 338 -28.66 -11.45 -19.61
N PHE A 339 -28.79 -12.72 -19.25
CA PHE A 339 -28.07 -13.32 -18.12
C PHE A 339 -26.57 -13.57 -18.41
N SER A 340 -26.13 -13.42 -19.67
CA SER A 340 -24.73 -13.68 -20.05
C SER A 340 -23.73 -12.77 -19.33
N LEU A 341 -24.13 -11.55 -18.94
CA LEU A 341 -23.33 -10.63 -18.15
C LEU A 341 -23.03 -11.22 -16.76
N MET A 342 -24.02 -11.83 -16.12
CA MET A 342 -23.88 -12.42 -14.78
C MET A 342 -22.99 -13.66 -14.80
N ILE A 343 -23.15 -14.54 -15.80
CA ILE A 343 -22.31 -15.74 -15.96
C ILE A 343 -20.84 -15.36 -16.15
N ASN A 344 -20.58 -14.24 -16.84
CA ASN A 344 -19.24 -13.79 -17.15
C ASN A 344 -18.81 -12.60 -16.28
N TRP A 345 -19.40 -12.43 -15.08
CA TRP A 345 -19.15 -11.27 -14.22
C TRP A 345 -17.67 -11.03 -13.97
N ASP A 346 -16.93 -12.08 -13.60
CA ASP A 346 -15.50 -12.00 -13.31
C ASP A 346 -14.66 -11.62 -14.54
N LYS A 347 -15.12 -11.92 -15.75
CA LYS A 347 -14.48 -11.51 -16.99
C LYS A 347 -14.64 -10.00 -17.22
N PHE A 348 -15.82 -9.46 -16.91
CA PHE A 348 -16.17 -8.05 -17.16
C PHE A 348 -15.80 -7.13 -16.02
N PHE A 349 -15.88 -7.59 -14.77
CA PHE A 349 -15.65 -6.77 -13.58
C PHE A 349 -14.63 -7.38 -12.60
N GLY A 350 -14.12 -8.57 -12.89
CA GLY A 350 -13.07 -9.21 -12.10
C GLY A 350 -11.73 -8.48 -12.28
N SER A 351 -10.91 -8.50 -11.23
CA SER A 351 -9.55 -8.04 -11.32
C SER A 351 -8.76 -8.96 -12.25
N THR A 352 -8.37 -8.49 -13.43
CA THR A 352 -7.36 -9.18 -14.22
C THR A 352 -6.03 -9.08 -13.47
N SER A 353 -5.67 -10.10 -12.71
CA SER A 353 -4.35 -10.19 -12.08
C SER A 353 -3.28 -10.26 -13.16
N THR A 354 -2.56 -9.17 -13.37
CA THR A 354 -1.36 -9.16 -14.21
C THR A 354 -0.13 -9.66 -13.46
N VAL A 355 -0.28 -9.94 -12.15
CA VAL A 355 0.82 -10.38 -11.29
C VAL A 355 0.95 -11.90 -11.38
N LYS A 356 2.03 -12.38 -11.97
CA LYS A 356 2.48 -13.77 -11.81
C LYS A 356 2.91 -13.94 -10.35
N ASN A 357 2.11 -14.62 -9.54
CA ASN A 357 2.43 -14.91 -8.14
C ASN A 357 3.73 -15.73 -8.06
N PRO A 358 4.81 -15.20 -7.46
CA PRO A 358 6.07 -15.93 -7.34
C PRO A 358 5.96 -17.22 -6.51
N GLU A 359 4.94 -17.37 -5.65
CA GLU A 359 4.70 -18.60 -4.88
C GLU A 359 4.09 -19.75 -5.68
N LYS A 360 3.61 -19.51 -6.91
CA LYS A 360 3.05 -20.55 -7.81
C LYS A 360 4.08 -21.21 -8.72
N LYS A 361 5.35 -21.27 -8.37
CA LYS A 361 6.24 -22.25 -8.99
C LYS A 361 5.86 -23.63 -8.43
N SER A 362 5.13 -24.40 -9.25
CA SER A 362 4.75 -25.79 -8.94
C SER A 362 6.00 -26.60 -8.50
N PRO A 363 5.89 -27.54 -7.52
CA PRO A 363 7.00 -28.36 -7.03
C PRO A 363 7.54 -29.39 -8.04
N ASN A 364 7.24 -29.31 -9.32
CA ASN A 364 7.52 -30.36 -10.32
C ASN A 364 8.52 -29.93 -11.41
N MET A 365 9.69 -29.40 -11.05
CA MET A 365 10.85 -29.34 -12.00
C MET A 365 12.23 -29.50 -11.35
N ILE A 366 12.34 -30.12 -10.16
CA ILE A 366 13.66 -30.47 -9.55
C ILE A 366 13.93 -31.99 -9.53
N GLU A 367 13.04 -32.82 -10.04
CA GLU A 367 13.29 -34.27 -10.13
C GLU A 367 13.40 -34.80 -11.56
N LYS A 368 14.25 -34.20 -12.40
CA LYS A 368 14.71 -34.85 -13.66
C LYS A 368 16.05 -34.29 -14.14
N LYS A 369 17.06 -34.32 -13.30
CA LYS A 369 18.47 -34.21 -13.74
C LYS A 369 19.44 -34.83 -12.74
N ILE A 370 19.14 -36.05 -12.29
CA ILE A 370 20.16 -36.98 -11.79
C ILE A 370 19.75 -38.34 -12.32
N LEU A 371 20.21 -38.66 -13.52
CA LEU A 371 20.42 -40.00 -14.08
C LEU A 371 20.66 -39.83 -15.60
N LEU A 372 21.91 -39.55 -15.93
CA LEU A 372 22.68 -40.09 -17.04
C LEU A 372 24.07 -39.50 -16.97
#